data_653433e8f8cc8358ac23b2c60e5a6ba9
#
_entry.id   653433e8f8cc8358ac23b2c60e5a6ba9
#
_cell.length_a   1.000
_cell.length_b   1.000
_cell.length_c   1.000
_cell.angle_alpha   90.00
_cell.angle_beta   90.00
_cell.angle_gamma   90.00
#
_symmetry.space_group_name_H-M   'P 1'
#
loop_
_entity.id
_entity.type
_entity.pdbx_description
1 polymer ?
#
loop_
_entity_poly.entity_id
_entity_poly.type
_entity_poly.pdbx_seq_one_letter_code
_entity_poly.pdbx_strand_id
1 'polypeptide(L)'
;MRVVFVIMAMLFLPVQAQAVTQAEDIATTIMLRGHPCGGSVVSQIQESSDASGNRTIRATCPNGHRYQVDVSSEGRVSVRRLN
;
A
#
# COMPACT_ATOMS: atom_id res chain seq x y z
N MET A 1 -18.65 38.88 -6.81
CA MET A 1 -18.87 38.22 -5.59
C MET A 1 -19.29 36.81 -5.71
N ARG A 2 -20.22 36.52 -6.53
CA ARG A 2 -20.69 35.18 -6.68
C ARG A 2 -19.68 34.26 -7.27
N VAL A 3 -18.74 34.77 -7.97
CA VAL A 3 -17.72 33.98 -8.61
C VAL A 3 -16.90 33.19 -7.61
N VAL A 4 -16.82 33.69 -6.41
CA VAL A 4 -16.00 33.04 -5.39
C VAL A 4 -16.45 31.66 -5.07
N PHE A 5 -17.74 31.42 -5.15
CA PHE A 5 -18.25 30.10 -4.79
C PHE A 5 -17.80 29.01 -5.76
N VAL A 6 -17.70 29.38 -7.01
CA VAL A 6 -17.33 28.41 -8.02
C VAL A 6 -15.92 27.93 -7.80
N ILE A 7 -15.05 28.79 -7.38
CA ILE A 7 -13.66 28.42 -7.19
C ILE A 7 -13.48 27.44 -6.09
N MET A 8 -14.25 27.58 -5.04
CA MET A 8 -14.11 26.69 -3.92
C MET A 8 -14.46 25.26 -4.25
N ALA A 9 -15.43 25.07 -5.11
CA ALA A 9 -15.86 23.75 -5.46
C ALA A 9 -14.78 22.94 -6.15
N MET A 10 -13.89 23.60 -6.84
CA MET A 10 -12.86 22.92 -7.60
C MET A 10 -11.73 22.40 -6.73
N LEU A 11 -11.61 22.90 -5.55
CA LEU A 11 -10.49 22.54 -4.70
C LEU A 11 -10.56 21.11 -4.21
N PHE A 12 -11.70 20.50 -4.25
CA PHE A 12 -11.84 19.15 -3.75
C PHE A 12 -11.47 18.09 -4.75
N LEU A 13 -11.44 18.42 -6.02
CA LEU A 13 -11.24 17.41 -7.03
C LEU A 13 -9.87 16.77 -7.03
N PRO A 14 -8.79 17.52 -6.89
CA PRO A 14 -7.46 16.92 -7.03
C PRO A 14 -7.09 15.93 -5.95
N VAL A 15 -7.77 15.96 -4.83
CA VAL A 15 -7.36 15.15 -3.70
C VAL A 15 -7.46 13.67 -4.01
N GLN A 16 -8.48 13.27 -4.71
CA GLN A 16 -8.70 11.85 -4.96
C GLN A 16 -7.79 11.30 -6.03
N ALA A 17 -7.33 12.12 -6.93
CA ALA A 17 -6.53 11.64 -8.03
C ALA A 17 -5.17 11.13 -7.60
N GLN A 18 -4.74 11.45 -6.41
CA GLN A 18 -3.42 11.07 -5.96
C GLN A 18 -3.38 9.86 -5.10
N ALA A 19 -4.52 9.28 -4.80
CA ALA A 19 -4.55 8.12 -3.92
C ALA A 19 -3.96 6.92 -4.64
N VAL A 20 -2.85 6.42 -4.13
CA VAL A 20 -2.29 5.16 -4.57
C VAL A 20 -2.93 4.09 -3.70
N THR A 21 -3.42 3.03 -4.31
CA THR A 21 -4.06 1.99 -3.53
C THR A 21 -3.05 1.26 -2.67
N GLN A 22 -3.50 0.75 -1.55
CA GLN A 22 -2.65 -0.05 -0.69
C GLN A 22 -2.15 -1.29 -1.44
N ALA A 23 -2.97 -1.88 -2.28
CA ALA A 23 -2.61 -3.06 -3.04
C ALA A 23 -1.45 -2.81 -4.00
N GLU A 24 -1.41 -1.63 -4.60
CA GLU A 24 -0.31 -1.27 -5.48
C GLU A 24 0.96 -0.97 -4.69
N ASP A 25 0.82 -0.34 -3.56
CA ASP A 25 1.96 0.02 -2.74
C ASP A 25 2.65 -1.23 -2.19
N ILE A 26 1.88 -2.21 -1.75
CA ILE A 26 2.43 -3.46 -1.26
C ILE A 26 3.16 -4.22 -2.36
N ALA A 27 2.56 -4.29 -3.55
CA ALA A 27 3.20 -4.97 -4.68
C ALA A 27 4.54 -4.32 -5.02
N THR A 28 4.58 -3.00 -5.04
CA THR A 28 5.80 -2.26 -5.32
C THR A 28 6.86 -2.55 -4.25
N THR A 29 6.47 -2.56 -2.99
CA THR A 29 7.38 -2.84 -1.90
C THR A 29 8.00 -4.23 -2.03
N ILE A 30 7.19 -5.22 -2.37
CA ILE A 30 7.66 -6.59 -2.54
C ILE A 30 8.69 -6.65 -3.66
N MET A 31 8.41 -6.01 -4.78
CA MET A 31 9.31 -6.04 -5.92
C MET A 31 10.60 -5.27 -5.65
N LEU A 32 10.52 -4.17 -4.94
CA LEU A 32 11.71 -3.39 -4.60
C LEU A 32 12.64 -4.15 -3.67
N ARG A 33 12.13 -5.12 -2.95
CA ARG A 33 12.95 -5.95 -2.07
C ARG A 33 13.45 -7.20 -2.76
N GLY A 34 13.32 -7.28 -4.08
CA GLY A 34 13.90 -8.36 -4.86
C GLY A 34 13.02 -9.57 -5.03
N HIS A 35 11.73 -9.47 -4.74
CA HIS A 35 10.82 -10.60 -4.89
C HIS A 35 9.90 -10.41 -6.08
N PRO A 36 9.75 -11.41 -6.94
CA PRO A 36 8.83 -11.29 -8.06
C PRO A 36 7.39 -11.35 -7.57
N CYS A 37 6.56 -10.46 -8.07
CA CYS A 37 5.15 -10.43 -7.72
C CYS A 37 4.26 -10.78 -8.91
N GLY A 38 4.74 -10.53 -10.11
CA GLY A 38 4.02 -10.90 -11.32
C GLY A 38 2.93 -9.92 -11.70
N GLY A 39 2.89 -8.76 -11.06
CA GLY A 39 1.90 -7.73 -11.37
C GLY A 39 1.98 -6.60 -10.39
N SER A 40 1.15 -5.60 -10.60
CA SER A 40 1.23 -4.36 -9.85
C SER A 40 0.24 -4.25 -8.69
N VAL A 41 -0.61 -5.26 -8.50
CA VAL A 41 -1.66 -5.21 -7.47
C VAL A 41 -1.72 -6.55 -6.76
N VAL A 42 -1.61 -6.53 -5.43
CA VAL A 42 -1.78 -7.73 -4.63
C VAL A 42 -3.24 -7.90 -4.24
N SER A 43 -3.57 -9.09 -3.74
CA SER A 43 -4.91 -9.40 -3.25
C SER A 43 -4.81 -10.03 -1.88
N GLN A 44 -5.97 -10.27 -1.25
CA GLN A 44 -6.09 -10.94 0.04
C GLN A 44 -5.19 -10.31 1.10
N ILE A 45 -5.28 -9.01 1.23
CA ILE A 45 -4.45 -8.26 2.15
C ILE A 45 -4.96 -8.45 3.57
N GLN A 46 -4.06 -8.83 4.47
CA GLN A 46 -4.33 -8.94 5.89
C GLN A 46 -3.29 -8.14 6.63
N GLU A 47 -3.74 -7.26 7.48
CA GLU A 47 -2.84 -6.37 8.20
C GLU A 47 -3.09 -6.45 9.69
N SER A 48 -2.01 -6.51 10.47
CA SER A 48 -2.10 -6.47 11.93
C SER A 48 -1.01 -5.57 12.48
N SER A 49 -1.22 -5.09 13.69
CA SER A 49 -0.27 -4.23 14.38
C SER A 49 -0.15 -4.69 15.81
N ASP A 50 1.03 -4.47 16.40
CA ASP A 50 1.20 -4.77 17.81
C ASP A 50 1.28 -3.50 18.63
N ALA A 51 1.41 -3.65 19.95
CA ALA A 51 1.41 -2.52 20.84
C ALA A 51 2.68 -1.66 20.72
N SER A 52 3.72 -2.20 20.12
CA SER A 52 4.98 -1.49 19.95
C SER A 52 5.02 -0.68 18.68
N GLY A 53 3.96 -0.74 17.85
CA GLY A 53 3.91 0.01 16.61
C GLY A 53 4.45 -0.73 15.41
N ASN A 54 4.77 -2.01 15.55
CA ASN A 54 5.16 -2.82 14.41
C ASN A 54 3.93 -3.26 13.64
N ARG A 55 4.04 -3.35 12.31
CA ARG A 55 2.94 -3.78 11.46
C ARG A 55 3.36 -4.99 10.66
N THR A 56 2.42 -5.90 10.47
CA THR A 56 2.62 -7.09 9.64
C THR A 56 1.53 -7.10 8.58
N ILE A 57 1.93 -7.20 7.32
CA ILE A 57 1.01 -7.21 6.19
C ILE A 57 1.26 -8.50 5.41
N ARG A 58 0.21 -9.27 5.19
CA ARG A 58 0.28 -10.46 4.34
C ARG A 58 -0.55 -10.24 3.12
N ALA A 59 -0.04 -10.64 1.97
CA ALA A 59 -0.72 -10.42 0.71
C ALA A 59 -0.33 -11.48 -0.30
N THR A 60 -1.18 -11.65 -1.30
CA THR A 60 -0.97 -12.60 -2.38
C THR A 60 -0.66 -11.83 -3.66
N CYS A 61 0.46 -12.16 -4.28
CA CYS A 61 0.85 -11.55 -5.55
C CYS A 61 0.12 -12.21 -6.71
N PRO A 62 0.00 -11.53 -7.85
CA PRO A 62 -0.64 -12.12 -9.02
C PRO A 62 -0.01 -13.43 -9.49
N ASN A 63 1.28 -13.65 -9.22
CA ASN A 63 1.94 -14.90 -9.59
C ASN A 63 1.58 -16.06 -8.65
N GLY A 64 0.74 -15.82 -7.64
CA GLY A 64 0.31 -16.87 -6.73
C GLY A 64 1.13 -17.00 -5.46
N HIS A 65 2.26 -16.33 -5.38
CA HIS A 65 3.08 -16.38 -4.18
C HIS A 65 2.53 -15.44 -3.11
N ARG A 66 2.63 -15.87 -1.88
CA ARG A 66 2.22 -15.06 -0.74
C ARG A 66 3.44 -14.52 -0.03
N TYR A 67 3.34 -13.28 0.40
CA TYR A 67 4.44 -12.60 1.05
C TYR A 67 3.98 -11.96 2.35
N GLN A 68 4.91 -11.81 3.26
CA GLN A 68 4.70 -11.06 4.48
C GLN A 68 5.63 -9.86 4.48
N VAL A 69 5.06 -8.68 4.68
CA VAL A 69 5.79 -7.44 4.78
C VAL A 69 5.74 -6.99 6.23
N ASP A 70 6.89 -6.89 6.85
CA ASP A 70 7.00 -6.43 8.23
C ASP A 70 7.54 -5.01 8.24
N VAL A 71 6.83 -4.12 8.92
CA VAL A 71 7.23 -2.73 9.06
C VAL A 71 7.45 -2.47 10.53
N SER A 72 8.68 -2.19 10.92
CA SER A 72 9.00 -1.92 12.32
C SER A 72 8.49 -0.54 12.71
N SER A 73 8.39 -0.31 14.01
CA SER A 73 7.99 1.00 14.51
C SER A 73 8.96 2.10 14.10
N GLU A 74 10.15 1.74 13.70
CA GLU A 74 11.17 2.69 13.22
C GLU A 74 11.11 2.91 11.73
N GLY A 75 10.19 2.24 11.03
CA GLY A 75 10.05 2.41 9.59
C GLY A 75 10.88 1.44 8.77
N ARG A 76 11.51 0.45 9.39
CA ARG A 76 12.29 -0.54 8.67
C ARG A 76 11.37 -1.57 8.03
N VAL A 77 11.57 -1.84 6.76
CA VAL A 77 10.69 -2.74 6.01
C VAL A 77 11.46 -3.99 5.61
N SER A 78 10.88 -5.15 5.86
CA SER A 78 11.42 -6.42 5.39
C SER A 78 10.31 -7.24 4.75
N VAL A 79 10.67 -8.09 3.79
CA VAL A 79 9.73 -8.90 3.03
C VAL A 79 10.24 -10.33 3.01
N ARG A 80 9.32 -11.29 3.24
CA ARG A 80 9.67 -12.71 3.11
C ARG A 80 8.54 -13.46 2.44
N ARG A 81 8.89 -14.50 1.71
CA ARG A 81 7.91 -15.34 1.04
C ARG A 81 7.37 -16.36 2.02
N LEU A 82 6.06 -16.60 1.93
CA LEU A 82 5.38 -17.52 2.85
C LEU A 82 5.17 -18.92 2.27
N ASN A 83 5.20 -19.05 0.94
CA ASN A 83 4.97 -20.38 0.34
C ASN A 83 5.89 -20.64 -0.84
#